data_0b3c7b7e6468ed4e903308e483be315a
#
_entry.id   0b3c7b7e6468ed4e903308e483be315a
#
_cell.length_a   1.000
_cell.length_b   1.000
_cell.length_c   1.000
_cell.angle_alpha   90.00
_cell.angle_beta   90.00
_cell.angle_gamma   90.00
#
_symmetry.space_group_name_H-M   'P 1'
#
loop_
_entity.id
_entity.type
_entity.pdbx_description
1 polymer ?
#
loop_
_entity_poly.entity_id
_entity_poly.type
_entity_poly.pdbx_seq_one_letter_code
_entity_poly.pdbx_strand_id
1 'polypeptide(L)'
;MDEIESRIDPEIEDDFRRQWSDFLHHRFTGDIFSPKRRQKSASSLPRRDVRINETLDDLEAMLYAQLLNVSDALESDNKNLSVRANYGTGILSSVLGAELFILPDACNTLPTTRPLAGQGAIERLLERGMPSLTDGLGSRVFSAGELFREVFARYPKIEKYVEIYHPDLQGPLDICELMWGEDLFLSLIHI
;
A
#
# COMPACT_ATOMS: atom_id res chain seq x y z
N MET A 1 0.08 -17.26 8.93
CA MET A 1 0.54 -16.45 10.07
C MET A 1 1.64 -17.18 10.85
N ASP A 2 1.41 -18.35 11.42
CA ASP A 2 2.38 -19.08 12.26
C ASP A 2 3.74 -19.28 11.58
N GLU A 3 3.74 -19.58 10.28
CA GLU A 3 4.96 -19.74 9.51
C GLU A 3 5.78 -18.43 9.44
N ILE A 4 5.14 -17.29 9.12
CA ILE A 4 5.80 -15.98 9.10
C ILE A 4 6.31 -15.62 10.50
N GLU A 5 5.46 -15.80 11.53
CA GLU A 5 5.84 -15.56 12.93
C GLU A 5 7.09 -16.34 13.34
N SER A 6 7.18 -17.62 12.93
CA SER A 6 8.34 -18.46 13.23
C SER A 6 9.62 -18.03 12.52
N ARG A 7 9.49 -17.45 11.33
CA ARG A 7 10.62 -17.02 10.46
C ARG A 7 11.22 -15.68 10.86
N ILE A 8 10.45 -14.82 11.56
CA ILE A 8 10.97 -13.55 12.05
C ILE A 8 11.94 -13.79 13.20
N ASP A 9 13.20 -13.42 12.99
CA ASP A 9 14.24 -13.43 14.02
C ASP A 9 14.42 -12.02 14.57
N PRO A 10 14.10 -11.79 15.87
CA PRO A 10 14.20 -10.48 16.50
C PRO A 10 15.58 -9.84 16.39
N GLU A 11 16.66 -10.60 16.53
CA GLU A 11 18.02 -10.06 16.48
C GLU A 11 18.40 -9.59 15.07
N ILE A 12 17.93 -10.30 14.05
CA ILE A 12 18.17 -9.94 12.65
C ILE A 12 17.35 -8.69 12.30
N GLU A 13 16.08 -8.64 12.69
CA GLU A 13 15.22 -7.49 12.37
C GLU A 13 15.62 -6.24 13.17
N ASP A 14 16.02 -6.37 14.43
CA ASP A 14 16.52 -5.25 15.23
C ASP A 14 17.85 -4.69 14.64
N ASP A 15 18.74 -5.56 14.13
CA ASP A 15 19.95 -5.15 13.41
C ASP A 15 19.62 -4.43 12.09
N PHE A 16 18.70 -4.96 11.30
CA PHE A 16 18.28 -4.33 10.05
C PHE A 16 17.66 -2.94 10.27
N ARG A 17 16.79 -2.80 11.28
CA ARG A 17 16.22 -1.51 11.68
C ARG A 17 17.26 -0.53 12.19
N ARG A 18 18.29 -1.01 12.92
CA ARG A 18 19.39 -0.17 13.37
C ARG A 18 20.16 0.41 12.19
N GLN A 19 20.44 -0.36 11.14
CA GLN A 19 21.10 0.16 9.92
C GLN A 19 20.31 1.34 9.32
N TRP A 20 18.98 1.24 9.22
CA TRP A 20 18.11 2.33 8.79
C TRP A 20 18.16 3.53 9.74
N SER A 21 18.08 3.28 11.04
CA SER A 21 18.15 4.33 12.05
C SER A 21 19.49 5.09 11.98
N ASP A 22 20.59 4.38 11.79
CA ASP A 22 21.91 5.01 11.69
C ASP A 22 22.02 5.88 10.43
N PHE A 23 21.46 5.45 9.32
CA PHE A 23 21.40 6.28 8.11
C PHE A 23 20.54 7.54 8.33
N LEU A 24 19.33 7.39 8.83
CA LEU A 24 18.40 8.52 9.05
C LEU A 24 18.92 9.54 10.04
N HIS A 25 19.75 9.12 11.03
CA HIS A 25 20.34 10.01 12.01
C HIS A 25 21.79 10.42 11.68
N HIS A 26 22.19 10.29 10.41
CA HIS A 26 23.52 10.67 9.90
C HIS A 26 24.70 9.99 10.64
N ARG A 27 24.50 8.78 11.16
CA ARG A 27 25.55 7.94 11.78
C ARG A 27 26.20 6.96 10.81
N PHE A 28 25.62 6.79 9.63
CA PHE A 28 26.17 5.99 8.55
C PHE A 28 27.38 6.71 7.94
N THR A 29 28.51 5.99 7.83
CA THR A 29 29.79 6.55 7.35
C THR A 29 30.25 6.00 5.99
N GLY A 30 29.45 5.16 5.33
CA GLY A 30 29.76 4.59 4.02
C GLY A 30 29.37 5.51 2.86
N ASP A 31 29.86 5.20 1.66
CA ASP A 31 29.55 5.96 0.43
C ASP A 31 28.12 5.66 -0.07
N ILE A 32 27.70 4.40 -0.04
CA ILE A 32 26.40 3.95 -0.53
C ILE A 32 25.66 3.22 0.58
N PHE A 33 24.48 3.73 0.94
CA PHE A 33 23.61 3.07 1.91
C PHE A 33 22.90 1.88 1.24
N SER A 34 23.18 0.67 1.74
CA SER A 34 22.56 -0.57 1.27
C SER A 34 22.33 -1.50 2.48
N PRO A 35 21.25 -1.29 3.23
CA PRO A 35 20.96 -2.09 4.42
C PRO A 35 20.65 -3.54 4.02
N LYS A 36 21.13 -4.50 4.84
CA LYS A 36 20.94 -5.92 4.58
C LYS A 36 20.69 -6.70 5.85
N ARG A 37 19.74 -7.63 5.78
CA ARG A 37 19.61 -8.67 6.80
C ARG A 37 20.81 -9.60 6.73
N ARG A 38 21.29 -10.00 7.89
CA ARG A 38 22.43 -10.97 7.99
C ARG A 38 22.05 -12.34 7.47
N GLN A 39 20.79 -12.72 7.55
CA GLN A 39 20.29 -14.03 7.14
C GLN A 39 18.91 -13.90 6.50
N LYS A 40 18.69 -14.69 5.45
CA LYS A 40 17.40 -14.85 4.77
C LYS A 40 16.68 -16.05 5.35
N SER A 41 15.34 -16.00 5.36
CA SER A 41 14.50 -17.09 5.83
C SER A 41 13.54 -17.53 4.72
N ALA A 42 13.76 -18.74 4.18
CA ALA A 42 12.93 -19.29 3.11
C ALA A 42 11.59 -19.81 3.63
N SER A 43 10.55 -19.70 2.80
CA SER A 43 9.24 -20.29 3.10
C SER A 43 9.23 -21.79 2.80
N SER A 44 8.56 -22.53 3.67
CA SER A 44 8.30 -23.97 3.49
C SER A 44 6.89 -24.29 3.00
N LEU A 45 6.01 -23.27 2.94
CA LEU A 45 4.60 -23.47 2.59
C LEU A 45 4.34 -23.24 1.09
N PRO A 46 3.42 -24.04 0.50
CA PRO A 46 2.94 -23.77 -0.84
C PRO A 46 2.18 -22.43 -0.86
N ARG A 47 2.35 -21.66 -1.93
CA ARG A 47 1.69 -20.37 -2.13
C ARG A 47 0.40 -20.56 -2.93
N ARG A 48 -0.69 -19.96 -2.47
CA ARG A 48 -1.90 -19.79 -3.26
C ARG A 48 -1.71 -18.55 -4.16
N ASP A 49 -2.04 -18.70 -5.44
CA ASP A 49 -2.16 -17.53 -6.31
C ASP A 49 -3.43 -16.75 -5.93
N VAL A 50 -3.29 -15.45 -5.78
CA VAL A 50 -4.39 -14.53 -5.46
C VAL A 50 -4.46 -13.46 -6.52
N ARG A 51 -5.62 -13.36 -7.16
CA ARG A 51 -5.87 -12.32 -8.15
C ARG A 51 -6.11 -10.97 -7.50
N ILE A 52 -5.67 -9.91 -8.13
CA ILE A 52 -5.83 -8.55 -7.61
C ILE A 52 -7.31 -8.22 -7.38
N ASN A 53 -8.19 -8.56 -8.34
CA ASN A 53 -9.61 -8.28 -8.19
C ASN A 53 -10.25 -9.03 -7.00
N GLU A 54 -9.75 -10.21 -6.64
CA GLU A 54 -10.19 -10.92 -5.42
C GLU A 54 -9.89 -10.08 -4.17
N THR A 55 -8.73 -9.42 -4.12
CA THR A 55 -8.34 -8.60 -2.95
C THR A 55 -9.14 -7.31 -2.81
N LEU A 56 -9.83 -6.87 -3.86
CA LEU A 56 -10.63 -5.64 -3.79
C LEU A 56 -11.90 -5.82 -2.93
N ASP A 57 -12.48 -7.00 -2.94
CA ASP A 57 -13.74 -7.29 -2.25
C ASP A 57 -13.58 -8.18 -1.01
N ASP A 58 -12.48 -8.93 -0.91
CA ASP A 58 -12.17 -9.84 0.19
C ASP A 58 -10.96 -9.35 0.98
N LEU A 59 -11.20 -8.91 2.22
CA LEU A 59 -10.17 -8.42 3.14
C LEU A 59 -9.21 -9.53 3.58
N GLU A 60 -9.66 -10.79 3.68
CA GLU A 60 -8.79 -11.92 4.02
C GLU A 60 -7.85 -12.23 2.84
N ALA A 61 -8.37 -12.17 1.60
CA ALA A 61 -7.54 -12.29 0.40
C ALA A 61 -6.52 -11.14 0.31
N MET A 62 -6.91 -9.90 0.64
CA MET A 62 -6.00 -8.76 0.73
C MET A 62 -4.91 -9.03 1.76
N LEU A 63 -5.26 -9.41 2.99
CA LEU A 63 -4.28 -9.72 4.03
C LEU A 63 -3.33 -10.83 3.57
N TYR A 64 -3.87 -11.92 3.00
CA TYR A 64 -3.05 -13.02 2.51
C TYR A 64 -2.05 -12.58 1.43
N ALA A 65 -2.50 -11.80 0.44
CA ALA A 65 -1.63 -11.26 -0.60
C ALA A 65 -0.52 -10.36 -0.02
N GLN A 66 -0.84 -9.56 0.98
CA GLN A 66 0.15 -8.72 1.67
C GLN A 66 1.15 -9.56 2.49
N LEU A 67 0.70 -10.65 3.10
CA LEU A 67 1.58 -11.58 3.83
C LEU A 67 2.52 -12.36 2.89
N LEU A 68 2.13 -12.61 1.64
CA LEU A 68 3.07 -13.13 0.64
C LEU A 68 4.21 -12.16 0.39
N ASN A 69 3.95 -10.85 0.33
CA ASN A 69 5.01 -9.83 0.21
C ASN A 69 5.94 -9.83 1.43
N VAL A 70 5.40 -10.03 2.64
CA VAL A 70 6.21 -10.19 3.86
C VAL A 70 7.08 -11.45 3.79
N SER A 71 6.51 -12.57 3.31
CA SER A 71 7.27 -13.80 3.09
C SER A 71 8.40 -13.61 2.10
N ASP A 72 8.15 -12.92 0.97
CA ASP A 72 9.18 -12.57 -0.02
C ASP A 72 10.25 -11.63 0.54
N ALA A 73 9.84 -10.73 1.44
CA ALA A 73 10.78 -9.84 2.11
C ALA A 73 11.72 -10.60 3.07
N LEU A 74 11.22 -11.64 3.75
CA LEU A 74 12.05 -12.53 4.58
C LEU A 74 13.01 -13.42 3.76
N GLU A 75 12.65 -13.71 2.50
CA GLU A 75 13.55 -14.40 1.56
C GLU A 75 14.56 -13.44 0.92
N SER A 76 14.36 -12.14 1.06
CA SER A 76 15.25 -11.08 0.58
C SER A 76 16.12 -10.56 1.72
N ASP A 77 17.25 -9.95 1.38
CA ASP A 77 18.13 -9.34 2.37
C ASP A 77 17.88 -7.82 2.58
N ASN A 78 17.12 -7.17 1.72
CA ASN A 78 17.03 -5.70 1.67
C ASN A 78 15.61 -5.12 1.69
N LYS A 79 14.56 -5.92 1.81
CA LYS A 79 13.18 -5.43 1.84
C LYS A 79 12.65 -5.30 3.26
N ASN A 80 11.91 -4.24 3.55
CA ASN A 80 11.19 -4.07 4.81
C ASN A 80 10.03 -5.07 4.92
N LEU A 81 9.73 -5.48 6.15
CA LEU A 81 8.53 -6.26 6.45
C LEU A 81 7.37 -5.29 6.61
N SER A 82 6.52 -5.20 5.61
CA SER A 82 5.37 -4.29 5.65
C SER A 82 4.17 -4.84 4.88
N VAL A 83 2.99 -4.42 5.32
CA VAL A 83 1.71 -4.64 4.65
C VAL A 83 1.00 -3.31 4.46
N ARG A 84 0.12 -3.22 3.47
CA ARG A 84 -0.73 -2.04 3.28
C ARG A 84 -2.09 -2.41 2.69
N ALA A 85 -3.09 -1.56 2.90
CA ALA A 85 -4.34 -1.65 2.15
C ALA A 85 -4.08 -1.28 0.69
N ASN A 86 -3.89 -2.28 -0.17
CA ASN A 86 -3.38 -2.11 -1.53
C ASN A 86 -4.52 -2.01 -2.56
N TYR A 87 -5.19 -0.88 -2.60
CA TYR A 87 -6.27 -0.59 -3.55
C TYR A 87 -5.84 0.26 -4.76
N GLY A 88 -4.53 0.39 -5.01
CA GLY A 88 -3.98 1.17 -6.11
C GLY A 88 -4.02 2.68 -5.90
N THR A 89 -3.75 3.42 -6.96
CA THR A 89 -3.61 4.90 -6.94
C THR A 89 -4.95 5.63 -6.84
N GLY A 90 -6.06 4.94 -7.09
CA GLY A 90 -7.41 5.50 -7.12
C GLY A 90 -8.06 5.77 -5.76
N ILE A 91 -7.36 5.59 -4.63
CA ILE A 91 -7.98 5.70 -3.30
C ILE A 91 -8.52 7.12 -3.08
N LEU A 92 -7.68 8.15 -3.13
CA LEU A 92 -8.11 9.52 -2.85
C LEU A 92 -9.03 10.09 -3.93
N SER A 93 -8.78 9.79 -5.19
CA SER A 93 -9.68 10.21 -6.28
C SER A 93 -11.07 9.58 -6.14
N SER A 94 -11.20 8.32 -5.70
CA SER A 94 -12.50 7.69 -5.42
C SER A 94 -13.21 8.33 -4.22
N VAL A 95 -12.48 8.71 -3.17
CA VAL A 95 -13.03 9.49 -2.03
C VAL A 95 -13.58 10.82 -2.51
N LEU A 96 -12.92 11.46 -3.46
CA LEU A 96 -13.39 12.70 -4.09
C LEU A 96 -14.53 12.49 -5.10
N GLY A 97 -14.93 11.25 -5.35
CA GLY A 97 -16.11 10.91 -6.16
C GLY A 97 -15.81 10.47 -7.59
N ALA A 98 -14.54 10.23 -7.94
CA ALA A 98 -14.20 9.61 -9.22
C ALA A 98 -14.65 8.15 -9.26
N GLU A 99 -15.15 7.71 -10.41
CA GLU A 99 -15.58 6.33 -10.63
C GLU A 99 -14.38 5.38 -10.64
N LEU A 100 -14.46 4.32 -9.84
CA LEU A 100 -13.42 3.27 -9.85
C LEU A 100 -13.45 2.50 -11.17
N PHE A 101 -12.30 2.37 -11.80
CA PHE A 101 -12.09 1.59 -13.01
C PHE A 101 -11.31 0.33 -12.69
N ILE A 102 -12.01 -0.81 -12.68
CA ILE A 102 -11.45 -2.14 -12.43
C ILE A 102 -11.24 -2.82 -13.79
N LEU A 103 -10.01 -3.28 -14.05
CA LEU A 103 -9.70 -4.01 -15.26
C LEU A 103 -10.12 -5.49 -15.14
N PRO A 104 -10.34 -6.18 -16.28
CA PRO A 104 -10.63 -7.61 -16.28
C PRO A 104 -9.56 -8.42 -15.53
N ASP A 105 -9.97 -9.53 -14.91
CA ASP A 105 -9.08 -10.43 -14.17
C ASP A 105 -7.84 -10.89 -14.93
N ALA A 106 -7.97 -11.04 -16.25
CA ALA A 106 -6.85 -11.42 -17.12
C ALA A 106 -5.69 -10.42 -17.08
N CYS A 107 -5.97 -9.14 -16.77
CA CYS A 107 -4.95 -8.10 -16.67
C CYS A 107 -4.18 -8.19 -15.34
N ASN A 108 -4.80 -8.73 -14.29
CA ASN A 108 -4.25 -8.90 -12.94
C ASN A 108 -3.49 -7.66 -12.45
N THR A 109 -4.12 -6.49 -12.54
CA THR A 109 -3.55 -5.18 -12.18
C THR A 109 -4.46 -4.40 -11.25
N LEU A 110 -3.87 -3.52 -10.45
CA LEU A 110 -4.59 -2.67 -9.51
C LEU A 110 -5.57 -1.73 -10.24
N PRO A 111 -6.71 -1.43 -9.62
CA PRO A 111 -7.67 -0.49 -10.18
C PRO A 111 -7.12 0.93 -10.20
N THR A 112 -7.69 1.74 -11.07
CA THR A 112 -7.51 3.19 -11.09
C THR A 112 -8.87 3.87 -11.06
N THR A 113 -8.94 5.17 -11.28
CA THR A 113 -10.19 5.91 -11.42
C THR A 113 -10.31 6.51 -12.82
N ARG A 114 -11.55 6.78 -13.22
CA ARG A 114 -11.83 7.55 -14.42
C ARG A 114 -11.91 9.02 -14.06
N PRO A 115 -11.38 9.94 -14.88
CA PRO A 115 -11.60 11.35 -14.70
C PRO A 115 -13.08 11.69 -14.57
N LEU A 116 -13.38 12.75 -13.83
CA LEU A 116 -14.74 13.25 -13.67
C LEU A 116 -15.32 13.66 -15.02
N ALA A 117 -16.50 13.14 -15.33
CA ALA A 117 -17.13 13.38 -16.62
C ALA A 117 -18.06 14.60 -16.60
N GLY A 118 -18.12 15.31 -17.72
CA GLY A 118 -19.06 16.39 -17.98
C GLY A 118 -18.55 17.80 -17.66
N GLN A 119 -19.09 18.77 -18.40
CA GLN A 119 -18.72 20.17 -18.23
C GLN A 119 -19.02 20.64 -16.80
N GLY A 120 -18.09 21.38 -16.19
CA GLY A 120 -18.23 21.88 -14.83
C GLY A 120 -18.12 20.81 -13.72
N ALA A 121 -17.55 19.64 -14.01
CA ALA A 121 -17.42 18.55 -13.03
C ALA A 121 -16.50 18.92 -11.86
N ILE A 122 -15.41 19.61 -12.16
CA ILE A 122 -14.45 20.08 -11.13
C ILE A 122 -15.07 21.19 -10.27
N GLU A 123 -15.79 22.15 -10.88
CA GLU A 123 -16.48 23.21 -10.16
C GLU A 123 -17.50 22.61 -9.18
N ARG A 124 -18.31 21.64 -9.63
CA ARG A 124 -19.27 20.95 -8.75
C ARG A 124 -18.57 20.19 -7.62
N LEU A 125 -17.40 19.60 -7.86
CA LEU A 125 -16.63 18.97 -6.81
C LEU A 125 -16.20 19.99 -5.75
N LEU A 126 -15.69 21.15 -6.17
CA LEU A 126 -15.27 22.22 -5.27
C LEU A 126 -16.44 22.80 -4.46
N GLU A 127 -17.61 22.97 -5.10
CA GLU A 127 -18.85 23.44 -4.44
C GLU A 127 -19.37 22.43 -3.40
N ARG A 128 -19.20 21.13 -3.62
CA ARG A 128 -19.62 20.09 -2.68
C ARG A 128 -18.80 20.12 -1.39
N GLY A 129 -17.59 20.65 -1.42
CA GLY A 129 -16.66 20.68 -0.29
C GLY A 129 -16.00 19.35 0.01
N MET A 130 -15.39 19.23 1.19
CA MET A 130 -14.63 18.04 1.59
C MET A 130 -15.52 16.81 1.79
N PRO A 131 -15.23 15.67 1.13
CA PRO A 131 -15.95 14.43 1.33
C PRO A 131 -15.60 13.78 2.68
N SER A 132 -16.36 12.75 3.07
CA SER A 132 -15.93 11.87 4.15
C SER A 132 -14.74 11.03 3.72
N LEU A 133 -13.75 10.82 4.60
CA LEU A 133 -12.64 9.91 4.33
C LEU A 133 -13.08 8.44 4.19
N THR A 134 -14.33 8.13 4.54
CA THR A 134 -14.94 6.80 4.36
C THR A 134 -15.70 6.65 3.04
N ASP A 135 -15.76 7.71 2.22
CA ASP A 135 -16.34 7.63 0.87
C ASP A 135 -15.43 6.81 -0.07
N GLY A 136 -15.97 6.35 -1.18
CA GLY A 136 -15.23 5.57 -2.17
C GLY A 136 -14.49 4.36 -1.57
N LEU A 137 -13.21 4.23 -1.86
CA LEU A 137 -12.35 3.18 -1.30
C LEU A 137 -11.92 3.45 0.14
N GLY A 138 -12.18 4.64 0.69
CA GLY A 138 -11.73 5.01 2.03
C GLY A 138 -12.19 4.05 3.12
N SER A 139 -13.48 3.66 3.13
CA SER A 139 -14.01 2.68 4.09
C SER A 139 -13.26 1.34 4.02
N ARG A 140 -12.95 0.86 2.82
CA ARG A 140 -12.21 -0.41 2.64
C ARG A 140 -10.77 -0.31 3.17
N VAL A 141 -10.13 0.84 2.96
CA VAL A 141 -8.78 1.11 3.50
C VAL A 141 -8.78 1.02 5.03
N PHE A 142 -9.73 1.66 5.69
CA PHE A 142 -9.84 1.61 7.15
C PHE A 142 -10.14 0.19 7.64
N SER A 143 -11.11 -0.51 7.02
CA SER A 143 -11.44 -1.89 7.39
C SER A 143 -10.26 -2.85 7.21
N ALA A 144 -9.47 -2.70 6.15
CA ALA A 144 -8.25 -3.50 5.95
C ALA A 144 -7.22 -3.22 7.06
N GLY A 145 -7.00 -1.95 7.41
CA GLY A 145 -6.09 -1.57 8.48
C GLY A 145 -6.53 -2.08 9.85
N GLU A 146 -7.84 -2.12 10.12
CA GLU A 146 -8.41 -2.68 11.36
C GLU A 146 -8.20 -4.20 11.41
N LEU A 147 -8.52 -4.92 10.33
CA LEU A 147 -8.26 -6.35 10.23
C LEU A 147 -6.78 -6.68 10.45
N PHE A 148 -5.87 -5.94 9.80
CA PHE A 148 -4.44 -6.19 9.96
C PHE A 148 -4.01 -6.06 11.42
N ARG A 149 -4.43 -4.99 12.11
CA ARG A 149 -4.12 -4.79 13.53
C ARG A 149 -4.70 -5.88 14.42
N GLU A 150 -5.97 -6.28 14.19
CA GLU A 150 -6.62 -7.33 14.96
C GLU A 150 -5.89 -8.67 14.81
N VAL A 151 -5.53 -9.04 13.58
CA VAL A 151 -4.82 -10.29 13.31
C VAL A 151 -3.41 -10.25 13.87
N PHE A 152 -2.66 -9.14 13.68
CA PHE A 152 -1.26 -9.02 14.13
C PHE A 152 -1.13 -9.05 15.65
N ALA A 153 -2.08 -8.52 16.39
CA ALA A 153 -2.10 -8.55 17.86
C ALA A 153 -2.03 -9.97 18.46
N ARG A 154 -2.30 -11.01 17.66
CA ARG A 154 -2.20 -12.43 18.07
C ARG A 154 -0.80 -13.01 17.82
N TYR A 155 0.12 -12.27 17.18
CA TYR A 155 1.42 -12.72 16.71
C TYR A 155 2.51 -11.71 17.11
N PRO A 156 3.15 -11.89 18.28
CA PRO A 156 4.02 -10.87 18.87
C PRO A 156 5.18 -10.38 17.99
N LYS A 157 5.78 -11.26 17.18
CA LYS A 157 6.87 -10.86 16.30
C LYS A 157 6.33 -10.13 15.07
N ILE A 158 5.22 -10.58 14.49
CA ILE A 158 4.55 -9.89 13.39
C ILE A 158 4.09 -8.53 13.86
N GLU A 159 3.43 -8.40 15.00
CA GLU A 159 3.00 -7.13 15.57
C GLU A 159 4.17 -6.16 15.76
N LYS A 160 5.31 -6.65 16.21
CA LYS A 160 6.50 -5.82 16.45
C LYS A 160 7.25 -5.46 15.17
N TYR A 161 7.40 -6.41 14.23
CA TYR A 161 8.33 -6.27 13.12
C TYR A 161 7.71 -6.04 11.75
N VAL A 162 6.42 -6.37 11.57
CA VAL A 162 5.70 -6.11 10.31
C VAL A 162 4.95 -4.79 10.44
N GLU A 163 5.36 -3.81 9.66
CA GLU A 163 4.76 -2.48 9.65
C GLU A 163 3.46 -2.47 8.85
N ILE A 164 2.40 -1.92 9.44
CA ILE A 164 1.20 -1.55 8.67
C ILE A 164 1.49 -0.20 8.04
N TYR A 165 1.89 -0.22 6.78
CA TYR A 165 2.29 0.96 6.03
C TYR A 165 1.06 1.71 5.50
N HIS A 166 1.20 3.01 5.22
CA HIS A 166 0.12 3.78 4.63
C HIS A 166 -0.28 3.21 3.26
N PRO A 167 -1.56 3.32 2.87
CA PRO A 167 -2.01 2.96 1.53
C PRO A 167 -1.34 3.85 0.48
N ASP A 168 -1.56 3.56 -0.80
CA ASP A 168 -1.01 4.33 -1.90
C ASP A 168 -1.74 5.68 -2.04
N LEU A 169 -1.25 6.67 -1.30
CA LEU A 169 -1.80 8.02 -1.31
C LEU A 169 -0.96 8.86 -2.29
N GLN A 170 -1.55 9.18 -3.41
CA GLN A 170 -0.92 9.97 -4.46
C GLN A 170 -0.70 11.44 -4.02
N GLY A 171 0.28 12.09 -4.63
CA GLY A 171 0.50 13.53 -4.44
C GLY A 171 -0.64 14.38 -5.00
N PRO A 172 -0.75 15.65 -4.59
CA PRO A 172 -1.85 16.52 -5.03
C PRO A 172 -1.97 16.65 -6.56
N LEU A 173 -0.85 16.72 -7.27
CA LEU A 173 -0.86 16.82 -8.74
C LEU A 173 -1.32 15.53 -9.41
N ASP A 174 -0.90 14.38 -8.89
CA ASP A 174 -1.35 13.07 -9.39
C ASP A 174 -2.86 12.87 -9.15
N ILE A 175 -3.38 13.34 -8.00
CA ILE A 175 -4.82 13.31 -7.73
C ILE A 175 -5.56 14.21 -8.72
N CYS A 176 -5.06 15.41 -8.99
CA CYS A 176 -5.65 16.31 -9.98
C CYS A 176 -5.67 15.67 -11.38
N GLU A 177 -4.61 14.98 -11.77
CA GLU A 177 -4.54 14.25 -13.04
C GLU A 177 -5.56 13.10 -13.09
N LEU A 178 -5.66 12.30 -12.04
CA LEU A 178 -6.66 11.23 -11.93
C LEU A 178 -8.11 11.75 -11.96
N MET A 179 -8.35 12.99 -11.51
CA MET A 179 -9.68 13.61 -11.46
C MET A 179 -10.04 14.37 -12.74
N TRP A 180 -9.08 15.00 -13.40
CA TRP A 180 -9.29 15.91 -14.52
C TRP A 180 -8.74 15.39 -15.84
N GLY A 181 -7.84 14.38 -15.80
CA GLY A 181 -7.25 13.82 -17.00
C GLY A 181 -6.31 14.80 -17.71
N GLU A 182 -6.26 14.67 -19.04
CA GLU A 182 -5.38 15.48 -19.90
C GLU A 182 -5.64 16.98 -19.84
N ASP A 183 -6.86 17.39 -19.51
CA ASP A 183 -7.26 18.80 -19.40
C ASP A 183 -6.48 19.55 -18.31
N LEU A 184 -5.97 18.84 -17.30
CA LEU A 184 -5.09 19.42 -16.30
C LEU A 184 -3.85 20.06 -16.95
N PHE A 185 -3.19 19.32 -17.83
CA PHE A 185 -1.96 19.81 -18.48
C PHE A 185 -2.23 20.95 -19.43
N LEU A 186 -3.39 20.93 -20.12
CA LEU A 186 -3.80 22.06 -20.98
C LEU A 186 -4.06 23.32 -20.14
N SER A 187 -4.61 23.20 -18.94
CA SER A 187 -4.84 24.33 -18.04
C SER A 187 -3.54 24.96 -17.54
N LEU A 188 -2.49 24.16 -17.34
CA LEU A 188 -1.19 24.62 -16.85
C LEU A 188 -0.35 25.37 -17.91
N ILE A 189 -0.66 25.19 -19.19
CA ILE A 189 0.05 25.89 -20.28
C ILE A 189 -0.27 27.41 -20.31
N HIS A 190 -1.37 27.81 -19.70
CA HIS A 190 -1.86 29.18 -19.68
C HIS A 190 -1.54 29.95 -18.40
N ILE A 191 -0.73 29.38 -17.52
CA ILE A 191 -0.18 30.06 -16.34
C ILE A 191 1.19 30.64 -16.72
#